data_f9f571143f325ef820cefd40409d0de4
#
_entry.id   f9f571143f325ef820cefd40409d0de4
#
_cell.length_a   1.000
_cell.length_b   1.000
_cell.length_c   1.000
_cell.angle_alpha   90.00
_cell.angle_beta   90.00
_cell.angle_gamma   90.00
#
_symmetry.space_group_name_H-M   'P 1'
#
loop_
_entity.id
_entity.type
_entity.pdbx_description
1 polymer ?
#
loop_
_entity_poly.entity_id
_entity_poly.type
_entity_poly.pdbx_seq_one_letter_code
_entity_poly.pdbx_strand_id
1 'polypeptide(L)'
;GFQVHIGAGQVYTPGDRCHVLVAMNPSALKTQIKFCKPQGLIITDSDSFEARDLEKAQFKTDNPFEELGIKQEVLEVPISSMCKESLKDSGLDNKSALRCKNMFALGLVCWLFNRNLAAAEKMLREKFAKKPEIAEANIKVLNDGFNYGANTHASVSTYKIESKAPKSKGLYTDINGNKATAYGLIAAAEKAGLELYLGSYPITPATDILHELAKHKSLGVKTVQCEDEIAGCASAVGAAFAGALAVTTTSGPGVCLKSEAMNLAVIGELPLVIVNVQRGGPSTGLPTKSEQTDLLQALYGRNGESPMPVIAATSPTNCFDAAYMACKIALEHMTPVVLLTDAFVA
;
A
#
# COMPACT_ATOMS: atom_id res chain seq x y z
N GLY A 1 -8.68 5.24 -5.52
CA GLY A 1 -9.18 5.67 -4.22
C GLY A 1 -8.22 5.29 -3.11
N PHE A 2 -8.41 5.86 -1.94
CA PHE A 2 -7.64 5.56 -0.73
C PHE A 2 -8.63 5.35 0.41
N GLN A 3 -8.46 4.31 1.20
CA GLN A 3 -9.35 3.98 2.32
C GLN A 3 -8.55 3.86 3.61
N VAL A 4 -9.08 4.44 4.69
CA VAL A 4 -8.50 4.37 6.03
C VAL A 4 -9.53 3.77 6.97
N HIS A 5 -9.14 2.76 7.73
CA HIS A 5 -9.94 2.19 8.80
C HIS A 5 -9.36 2.61 10.14
N ILE A 6 -10.14 3.33 10.94
CA ILE A 6 -9.75 3.79 12.26
C ILE A 6 -10.70 3.15 13.27
N GLY A 7 -10.17 2.51 14.30
CA GLY A 7 -10.95 1.84 15.35
C GLY A 7 -10.42 2.12 16.75
N ALA A 8 -11.26 1.89 17.75
CA ALA A 8 -10.87 1.99 19.17
C ALA A 8 -9.95 0.86 19.62
N GLY A 9 -10.01 -0.29 18.94
CA GLY A 9 -9.17 -1.46 19.14
C GLY A 9 -8.20 -1.67 17.97
N GLN A 10 -7.62 -2.87 17.92
CA GLN A 10 -6.74 -3.26 16.83
C GLN A 10 -7.53 -3.42 15.52
N VAL A 11 -7.01 -2.84 14.44
CA VAL A 11 -7.60 -2.88 13.11
C VAL A 11 -6.71 -3.72 12.20
N TYR A 12 -7.28 -4.72 11.54
CA TYR A 12 -6.54 -5.67 10.70
C TYR A 12 -6.80 -5.47 9.20
N THR A 13 -7.86 -4.77 8.83
CA THR A 13 -8.28 -4.61 7.43
C THR A 13 -8.71 -3.17 7.14
N PRO A 14 -8.64 -2.71 5.88
CA PRO A 14 -9.21 -1.41 5.52
C PRO A 14 -10.74 -1.36 5.65
N GLY A 15 -11.42 -2.51 5.85
CA GLY A 15 -12.87 -2.63 5.94
C GLY A 15 -13.56 -2.65 4.57
N ASP A 16 -14.81 -3.15 4.53
CA ASP A 16 -15.57 -3.31 3.27
C ASP A 16 -16.36 -2.05 2.90
N ARG A 17 -16.94 -1.39 3.91
CA ARG A 17 -17.78 -0.20 3.73
C ARG A 17 -17.34 0.93 4.64
N CYS A 18 -17.26 2.14 4.07
CA CYS A 18 -16.90 3.34 4.81
C CYS A 18 -18.11 4.02 5.46
N HIS A 19 -17.85 4.72 6.56
CA HIS A 19 -18.83 5.61 7.20
C HIS A 19 -18.82 7.00 6.54
N VAL A 20 -17.69 7.41 5.97
CA VAL A 20 -17.52 8.67 5.28
C VAL A 20 -16.90 8.40 3.93
N LEU A 21 -17.53 8.86 2.86
CA LEU A 21 -17.01 8.86 1.50
C LEU A 21 -16.70 10.30 1.09
N VAL A 22 -15.45 10.55 0.71
CA VAL A 22 -15.06 11.83 0.10
C VAL A 22 -14.95 11.63 -1.40
N ALA A 23 -15.86 12.21 -2.16
CA ALA A 23 -15.92 12.11 -3.62
C ALA A 23 -15.60 13.47 -4.25
N MET A 24 -14.36 13.63 -4.70
CA MET A 24 -13.84 14.88 -5.27
C MET A 24 -14.32 15.17 -6.70
N ASN A 25 -15.12 14.27 -7.28
CA ASN A 25 -15.72 14.44 -8.61
C ASN A 25 -16.83 13.37 -8.84
N PRO A 26 -17.71 13.55 -9.87
CA PRO A 26 -18.83 12.65 -10.14
C PRO A 26 -18.40 11.21 -10.43
N SER A 27 -17.28 10.98 -11.14
CA SER A 27 -16.80 9.63 -11.44
C SER A 27 -16.39 8.87 -10.17
N ALA A 28 -15.78 9.58 -9.20
CA ALA A 28 -15.45 9.00 -7.90
C ALA A 28 -16.73 8.64 -7.12
N LEU A 29 -17.73 9.51 -7.12
CA LEU A 29 -19.02 9.23 -6.49
C LEU A 29 -19.66 7.98 -7.09
N LYS A 30 -19.82 7.93 -8.42
CA LYS A 30 -20.47 6.84 -9.16
C LYS A 30 -19.81 5.47 -8.90
N THR A 31 -18.50 5.45 -8.84
CA THR A 31 -17.73 4.20 -8.66
C THR A 31 -17.65 3.74 -7.22
N GLN A 32 -17.67 4.66 -6.24
CA GLN A 32 -17.39 4.36 -4.83
C GLN A 32 -18.63 4.33 -3.95
N ILE A 33 -19.76 4.87 -4.37
CA ILE A 33 -20.99 4.94 -3.55
C ILE A 33 -21.43 3.57 -3.00
N LYS A 34 -21.24 2.51 -3.75
CA LYS A 34 -21.57 1.13 -3.35
C LYS A 34 -20.83 0.66 -2.09
N PHE A 35 -19.70 1.32 -1.78
CA PHE A 35 -18.89 1.04 -0.58
C PHE A 35 -19.23 1.99 0.59
N CYS A 36 -20.14 2.93 0.43
CA CYS A 36 -20.63 3.76 1.54
C CYS A 36 -21.75 3.04 2.29
N LYS A 37 -21.73 3.13 3.63
CA LYS A 37 -22.82 2.57 4.46
C LYS A 37 -24.11 3.35 4.24
N PRO A 38 -25.29 2.71 4.44
CA PRO A 38 -26.58 3.39 4.28
C PRO A 38 -26.76 4.63 5.17
N GLN A 39 -26.14 4.65 6.35
CA GLN A 39 -26.12 5.78 7.29
C GLN A 39 -24.80 6.57 7.22
N GLY A 40 -24.05 6.42 6.14
CA GLY A 40 -22.78 7.11 5.94
C GLY A 40 -22.99 8.56 5.52
N LEU A 41 -21.92 9.34 5.63
CA LEU A 41 -21.82 10.72 5.15
C LEU A 41 -21.05 10.74 3.82
N ILE A 42 -21.55 11.49 2.85
CA ILE A 42 -20.85 11.72 1.59
C ILE A 42 -20.39 13.18 1.56
N ILE A 43 -19.12 13.42 1.34
CA ILE A 43 -18.56 14.77 1.17
C ILE A 43 -18.18 14.92 -0.30
N THR A 44 -18.65 15.98 -0.96
CA THR A 44 -18.35 16.27 -2.37
C THR A 44 -17.70 17.63 -2.53
N ASP A 45 -16.85 17.77 -3.55
CA ASP A 45 -16.37 19.07 -4.02
C ASP A 45 -17.41 19.64 -5.01
N SER A 46 -18.34 20.48 -4.56
CA SER A 46 -19.41 21.00 -5.39
C SER A 46 -18.92 21.71 -6.66
N ASP A 47 -17.73 22.33 -6.63
CA ASP A 47 -17.12 22.98 -7.79
C ASP A 47 -16.71 21.99 -8.91
N SER A 48 -16.68 20.71 -8.60
CA SER A 48 -16.30 19.64 -9.54
C SER A 48 -17.51 18.80 -10.02
N PHE A 49 -18.75 19.27 -9.78
CA PHE A 49 -20.00 18.62 -10.17
C PHE A 49 -20.77 19.45 -11.22
N GLU A 50 -20.06 20.18 -12.08
CA GLU A 50 -20.64 20.91 -13.20
C GLU A 50 -21.13 19.97 -14.32
N ALA A 51 -22.02 20.44 -15.18
CA ALA A 51 -22.63 19.66 -16.27
C ALA A 51 -21.59 18.90 -17.13
N ARG A 52 -20.47 19.53 -17.46
CA ARG A 52 -19.34 18.90 -18.17
C ARG A 52 -18.74 17.70 -17.45
N ASP A 53 -18.65 17.76 -16.13
CA ASP A 53 -18.04 16.69 -15.33
C ASP A 53 -19.02 15.54 -15.09
N LEU A 54 -20.31 15.86 -15.00
CA LEU A 54 -21.41 14.87 -14.99
C LEU A 54 -21.47 14.12 -16.30
N GLU A 55 -21.39 14.81 -17.44
CA GLU A 55 -21.33 14.18 -18.77
C GLU A 55 -20.14 13.22 -18.92
N LYS A 56 -18.95 13.67 -18.54
CA LYS A 56 -17.74 12.79 -18.54
C LYS A 56 -17.92 11.55 -17.68
N ALA A 57 -18.62 11.65 -16.57
CA ALA A 57 -18.93 10.54 -15.67
C ALA A 57 -20.15 9.72 -16.17
N GLN A 58 -20.69 10.07 -17.35
CA GLN A 58 -21.84 9.39 -17.96
C GLN A 58 -23.10 9.40 -17.07
N PHE A 59 -23.38 10.53 -16.42
CA PHE A 59 -24.67 10.78 -15.80
C PHE A 59 -25.67 11.25 -16.87
N LYS A 60 -26.92 10.87 -16.69
CA LYS A 60 -28.04 11.18 -17.60
C LYS A 60 -28.83 12.40 -17.17
N THR A 61 -28.70 12.78 -15.90
CA THR A 61 -29.41 13.90 -15.29
C THR A 61 -28.41 14.87 -14.65
N ASP A 62 -28.89 16.10 -14.38
CA ASP A 62 -28.09 17.11 -13.67
C ASP A 62 -28.05 16.87 -12.15
N ASN A 63 -28.84 15.91 -11.64
CA ASN A 63 -28.83 15.51 -10.23
C ASN A 63 -28.24 14.09 -10.07
N PRO A 64 -26.92 13.98 -9.87
CA PRO A 64 -26.24 12.69 -9.73
C PRO A 64 -26.66 11.93 -8.46
N PHE A 65 -27.12 12.61 -7.44
CA PHE A 65 -27.54 11.99 -6.19
C PHE A 65 -28.87 11.26 -6.34
N GLU A 66 -29.80 11.86 -7.06
CA GLU A 66 -31.10 11.24 -7.38
C GLU A 66 -30.91 10.08 -8.36
N GLU A 67 -30.12 10.24 -9.42
CA GLU A 67 -29.83 9.17 -10.39
C GLU A 67 -29.22 7.94 -9.73
N LEU A 68 -28.36 8.11 -8.72
CA LEU A 68 -27.76 7.02 -7.97
C LEU A 68 -28.63 6.51 -6.80
N GLY A 69 -29.82 7.10 -6.59
CA GLY A 69 -30.69 6.74 -5.48
C GLY A 69 -30.06 6.91 -4.10
N ILE A 70 -29.23 7.94 -3.94
CA ILE A 70 -28.50 8.22 -2.70
C ILE A 70 -29.48 8.62 -1.60
N LYS A 71 -29.40 7.89 -0.47
CA LYS A 71 -30.19 8.15 0.74
C LYS A 71 -29.32 8.63 1.90
N GLN A 72 -28.02 8.61 1.73
CA GLN A 72 -27.03 9.10 2.68
C GLN A 72 -27.11 10.62 2.78
N GLU A 73 -26.67 11.17 3.91
CA GLU A 73 -26.40 12.58 4.04
C GLU A 73 -25.30 13.01 3.06
N VAL A 74 -25.55 14.08 2.29
CA VAL A 74 -24.57 14.64 1.34
C VAL A 74 -24.18 16.03 1.83
N LEU A 75 -22.90 16.21 2.07
CA LEU A 75 -22.27 17.49 2.37
C LEU A 75 -21.58 18.02 1.12
N GLU A 76 -22.21 18.99 0.48
CA GLU A 76 -21.66 19.67 -0.69
C GLU A 76 -20.79 20.85 -0.23
N VAL A 77 -19.49 20.81 -0.53
CA VAL A 77 -18.50 21.80 -0.11
C VAL A 77 -17.79 22.33 -1.34
N PRO A 78 -17.69 23.67 -1.53
CA PRO A 78 -16.96 24.25 -2.66
C PRO A 78 -15.45 24.21 -2.41
N ILE A 79 -14.90 22.99 -2.32
CA ILE A 79 -13.50 22.72 -1.91
C ILE A 79 -12.50 23.44 -2.83
N SER A 80 -12.73 23.38 -4.13
CA SER A 80 -11.82 23.98 -5.11
C SER A 80 -11.83 25.50 -5.03
N SER A 81 -12.98 26.14 -4.86
CA SER A 81 -13.12 27.59 -4.67
C SER A 81 -12.53 28.04 -3.35
N MET A 82 -12.83 27.34 -2.25
CA MET A 82 -12.25 27.62 -0.93
C MET A 82 -10.73 27.51 -0.93
N CYS A 83 -10.18 26.50 -1.61
CA CYS A 83 -8.74 26.34 -1.74
C CYS A 83 -8.08 27.51 -2.48
N LYS A 84 -8.71 28.01 -3.56
CA LYS A 84 -8.24 29.21 -4.30
C LYS A 84 -8.30 30.45 -3.41
N GLU A 85 -9.40 30.65 -2.69
CA GLU A 85 -9.55 31.79 -1.78
C GLU A 85 -8.52 31.76 -0.65
N SER A 86 -8.28 30.59 -0.07
CA SER A 86 -7.21 30.37 0.94
C SER A 86 -5.85 30.86 0.45
N LEU A 87 -5.55 30.69 -0.82
CA LEU A 87 -4.20 30.93 -1.38
C LEU A 87 -4.12 32.17 -2.29
N LYS A 88 -5.14 33.03 -2.34
CA LYS A 88 -5.16 34.19 -3.24
C LYS A 88 -3.97 35.15 -3.03
N ASP A 89 -3.50 35.29 -1.80
CA ASP A 89 -2.39 36.16 -1.41
C ASP A 89 -1.05 35.43 -1.28
N SER A 90 -0.98 34.15 -1.69
CA SER A 90 0.22 33.31 -1.53
C SER A 90 1.27 33.48 -2.63
N GLY A 91 0.94 34.21 -3.71
CA GLY A 91 1.80 34.34 -4.90
C GLY A 91 1.83 33.08 -5.79
N LEU A 92 1.10 32.03 -5.44
CA LEU A 92 0.98 30.82 -6.25
C LEU A 92 0.01 31.03 -7.42
N ASP A 93 0.35 30.48 -8.59
CA ASP A 93 -0.59 30.44 -9.71
C ASP A 93 -1.79 29.52 -9.41
N ASN A 94 -2.91 29.74 -10.11
CA ASN A 94 -4.17 28.99 -9.91
C ASN A 94 -4.00 27.45 -10.03
N LYS A 95 -3.10 26.98 -10.88
CA LYS A 95 -2.85 25.54 -11.07
C LYS A 95 -2.10 24.96 -9.89
N SER A 96 -1.14 25.68 -9.35
CA SER A 96 -0.38 25.29 -8.15
C SER A 96 -1.25 25.36 -6.91
N ALA A 97 -2.09 26.38 -6.77
CA ALA A 97 -3.06 26.51 -5.69
C ALA A 97 -4.04 25.32 -5.67
N LEU A 98 -4.63 24.96 -6.82
CA LEU A 98 -5.56 23.82 -6.91
C LEU A 98 -4.93 22.45 -6.59
N ARG A 99 -3.61 22.30 -6.67
CA ARG A 99 -2.93 21.07 -6.22
C ARG A 99 -3.02 20.87 -4.70
N CYS A 100 -3.29 21.94 -3.95
CA CYS A 100 -3.44 21.88 -2.50
C CYS A 100 -4.87 21.49 -2.06
N LYS A 101 -5.87 21.40 -2.95
CA LYS A 101 -7.28 21.18 -2.60
C LYS A 101 -7.54 19.91 -1.77
N ASN A 102 -6.73 18.88 -1.94
CA ASN A 102 -6.85 17.66 -1.14
C ASN A 102 -6.54 17.92 0.35
N MET A 103 -5.77 18.96 0.67
CA MET A 103 -5.49 19.34 2.06
C MET A 103 -6.71 19.99 2.70
N PHE A 104 -7.52 20.72 1.93
CA PHE A 104 -8.81 21.23 2.43
C PHE A 104 -9.73 20.08 2.84
N ALA A 105 -9.89 19.10 1.93
CA ALA A 105 -10.69 17.90 2.22
C ALA A 105 -10.14 17.13 3.44
N LEU A 106 -8.81 17.00 3.55
CA LEU A 106 -8.18 16.36 4.71
C LEU A 106 -8.45 17.13 6.00
N GLY A 107 -8.36 18.46 5.98
CA GLY A 107 -8.68 19.31 7.13
C GLY A 107 -10.11 19.13 7.61
N LEU A 108 -11.07 19.13 6.68
CA LEU A 108 -12.48 18.87 6.98
C LEU A 108 -12.71 17.47 7.57
N VAL A 109 -12.05 16.44 7.02
CA VAL A 109 -12.11 15.08 7.58
C VAL A 109 -11.47 15.03 8.96
N CYS A 110 -10.36 15.72 9.19
CA CYS A 110 -9.73 15.79 10.52
C CYS A 110 -10.67 16.43 11.55
N TRP A 111 -11.37 17.51 11.18
CA TRP A 111 -12.41 18.09 12.04
C TRP A 111 -13.52 17.08 12.34
N LEU A 112 -14.06 16.43 11.30
CA LEU A 112 -15.16 15.48 11.42
C LEU A 112 -14.82 14.31 12.37
N PHE A 113 -13.55 13.86 12.37
CA PHE A 113 -13.06 12.76 13.21
C PHE A 113 -12.32 13.23 14.48
N ASN A 114 -12.39 14.50 14.83
CA ASN A 114 -11.71 15.09 15.99
C ASN A 114 -10.21 14.78 16.02
N ARG A 115 -9.52 14.91 14.87
CA ARG A 115 -8.09 14.65 14.73
C ARG A 115 -7.26 15.91 14.80
N ASN A 116 -6.15 15.84 15.54
CA ASN A 116 -5.18 16.92 15.64
C ASN A 116 -4.42 17.05 14.32
N LEU A 117 -4.20 18.29 13.86
CA LEU A 117 -3.49 18.57 12.60
C LEU A 117 -1.96 18.52 12.73
N ALA A 118 -1.40 18.56 13.93
CA ALA A 118 0.04 18.70 14.16
C ALA A 118 0.89 17.64 13.44
N ALA A 119 0.41 16.39 13.38
CA ALA A 119 1.11 15.31 12.66
C ALA A 119 1.11 15.54 11.14
N ALA A 120 -0.01 16.01 10.57
CA ALA A 120 -0.10 16.32 9.15
C ALA A 120 0.75 17.54 8.78
N GLU A 121 0.76 18.57 9.62
CA GLU A 121 1.60 19.75 9.43
C GLU A 121 3.09 19.41 9.46
N LYS A 122 3.52 18.59 10.43
CA LYS A 122 4.90 18.11 10.53
C LYS A 122 5.30 17.34 9.27
N MET A 123 4.46 16.40 8.84
CA MET A 123 4.69 15.62 7.61
C MET A 123 4.79 16.51 6.37
N LEU A 124 3.96 17.55 6.25
CA LEU A 124 4.00 18.49 5.13
C LEU A 124 5.30 19.30 5.12
N ARG A 125 5.79 19.78 6.28
CA ARG A 125 7.06 20.48 6.39
C ARG A 125 8.25 19.58 6.03
N GLU A 126 8.23 18.34 6.48
CA GLU A 126 9.28 17.36 6.14
C GLU A 126 9.26 17.00 4.65
N LYS A 127 8.09 16.71 4.10
CA LYS A 127 7.92 16.34 2.68
C LYS A 127 8.35 17.45 1.72
N PHE A 128 8.04 18.68 2.05
CA PHE A 128 8.34 19.86 1.24
C PHE A 128 9.50 20.69 1.79
N ALA A 129 10.43 20.09 2.55
CA ALA A 129 11.56 20.79 3.15
C ALA A 129 12.38 21.62 2.13
N LYS A 130 12.46 21.19 0.87
CA LYS A 130 13.13 21.93 -0.22
C LYS A 130 12.29 23.07 -0.84
N LYS A 131 11.02 23.19 -0.48
CA LYS A 131 10.06 24.17 -1.00
C LYS A 131 9.11 24.60 0.11
N PRO A 132 9.60 25.35 1.10
CA PRO A 132 8.83 25.70 2.29
C PRO A 132 7.57 26.49 1.98
N GLU A 133 7.55 27.32 0.91
CA GLU A 133 6.37 28.03 0.43
C GLU A 133 5.22 27.08 0.06
N ILE A 134 5.52 25.92 -0.51
CA ILE A 134 4.52 24.89 -0.83
C ILE A 134 4.06 24.17 0.44
N ALA A 135 4.96 23.95 1.40
CA ALA A 135 4.60 23.37 2.69
C ALA A 135 3.58 24.26 3.41
N GLU A 136 3.88 25.55 3.55
CA GLU A 136 3.02 26.50 4.26
C GLU A 136 1.69 26.73 3.51
N ALA A 137 1.68 26.75 2.18
CA ALA A 137 0.44 26.79 1.41
C ALA A 137 -0.48 25.58 1.69
N ASN A 138 0.09 24.36 1.70
CA ASN A 138 -0.65 23.15 2.03
C ASN A 138 -1.16 23.15 3.48
N ILE A 139 -0.35 23.63 4.42
CA ILE A 139 -0.72 23.74 5.85
C ILE A 139 -1.85 24.76 6.03
N LYS A 140 -1.76 25.91 5.34
CA LYS A 140 -2.83 26.91 5.38
C LYS A 140 -4.15 26.32 4.91
N VAL A 141 -4.16 25.67 3.75
CA VAL A 141 -5.36 25.04 3.18
C VAL A 141 -5.90 23.92 4.08
N LEU A 142 -5.03 23.15 4.73
CA LEU A 142 -5.40 22.12 5.72
C LEU A 142 -6.15 22.73 6.91
N ASN A 143 -5.60 23.81 7.48
CA ASN A 143 -6.23 24.53 8.59
C ASN A 143 -7.55 25.19 8.19
N ASP A 144 -7.63 25.77 7.00
CA ASP A 144 -8.85 26.39 6.49
C ASP A 144 -9.97 25.35 6.29
N GLY A 145 -9.63 24.14 5.80
CA GLY A 145 -10.58 23.03 5.71
C GLY A 145 -11.10 22.57 7.09
N PHE A 146 -10.24 22.49 8.08
CA PHE A 146 -10.63 22.18 9.46
C PHE A 146 -11.55 23.24 10.04
N ASN A 147 -11.19 24.52 9.87
CA ASN A 147 -11.96 25.65 10.35
C ASN A 147 -13.30 25.79 9.63
N TYR A 148 -13.35 25.46 8.34
CA TYR A 148 -14.61 25.40 7.60
C TYR A 148 -15.61 24.47 8.26
N GLY A 149 -15.19 23.23 8.59
CA GLY A 149 -16.04 22.29 9.29
C GLY A 149 -16.53 22.80 10.65
N ALA A 150 -15.64 23.41 11.42
CA ALA A 150 -15.96 23.95 12.73
C ALA A 150 -16.92 25.14 12.68
N ASN A 151 -16.72 26.07 11.73
CA ASN A 151 -17.48 27.33 11.66
C ASN A 151 -18.84 27.17 10.98
N THR A 152 -18.96 26.24 10.02
CA THR A 152 -20.21 26.01 9.29
C THR A 152 -21.10 24.96 9.92
N HIS A 153 -20.64 24.28 10.98
CA HIS A 153 -21.31 23.10 11.52
C HIS A 153 -21.66 22.11 10.40
N ALA A 154 -20.69 21.83 9.56
CA ALA A 154 -20.83 21.12 8.29
C ALA A 154 -21.47 19.71 8.40
N SER A 155 -21.54 19.14 9.60
CA SER A 155 -22.26 17.90 9.89
C SER A 155 -22.96 18.00 11.23
N VAL A 156 -24.10 17.32 11.37
CA VAL A 156 -24.92 17.26 12.60
C VAL A 156 -24.14 16.60 13.73
N SER A 157 -23.19 15.73 13.43
CA SER A 157 -22.37 15.03 14.43
C SER A 157 -20.94 14.80 13.94
N THR A 158 -20.01 14.73 14.89
CA THR A 158 -18.61 14.39 14.65
C THR A 158 -18.31 13.01 15.22
N TYR A 159 -17.32 12.33 14.66
CA TYR A 159 -16.86 11.03 15.16
C TYR A 159 -15.81 11.21 16.24
N LYS A 160 -16.02 10.60 17.40
CA LYS A 160 -15.01 10.50 18.46
C LYS A 160 -14.58 9.05 18.62
N ILE A 161 -13.34 8.75 18.24
CA ILE A 161 -12.77 7.43 18.36
C ILE A 161 -11.67 7.47 19.42
N GLU A 162 -11.95 6.87 20.57
CA GLU A 162 -11.00 6.78 21.66
C GLU A 162 -10.19 5.50 21.54
N SER A 163 -8.87 5.60 21.64
CA SER A 163 -8.01 4.42 21.65
C SER A 163 -8.22 3.64 22.95
N LYS A 164 -8.66 2.39 22.83
CA LYS A 164 -8.76 1.42 23.93
C LYS A 164 -7.65 0.38 23.88
N ALA A 165 -6.77 0.44 22.88
CA ALA A 165 -5.63 -0.45 22.79
C ALA A 165 -4.67 -0.21 23.95
N PRO A 166 -4.16 -1.26 24.60
CA PRO A 166 -3.14 -1.10 25.63
C PRO A 166 -1.90 -0.44 25.02
N LYS A 167 -1.47 0.66 25.62
CA LYS A 167 -0.23 1.36 25.22
C LYS A 167 0.95 0.62 25.87
N SER A 168 1.53 -0.33 25.15
CA SER A 168 2.82 -0.87 25.54
C SER A 168 3.93 0.16 25.27
N LYS A 169 4.91 0.23 26.17
CA LYS A 169 6.08 1.09 25.96
C LYS A 169 6.92 0.53 24.82
N GLY A 170 7.39 1.36 23.92
CA GLY A 170 8.23 0.95 22.80
C GLY A 170 8.31 2.00 21.70
N LEU A 171 9.23 1.78 20.78
CA LEU A 171 9.30 2.50 19.51
C LEU A 171 8.49 1.74 18.48
N TYR A 172 7.51 2.41 17.88
CA TYR A 172 6.63 1.85 16.86
C TYR A 172 6.81 2.61 15.55
N THR A 173 6.68 1.90 14.44
CA THR A 173 6.64 2.48 13.10
C THR A 173 5.57 1.79 12.28
N ASP A 174 5.04 2.50 11.29
CA ASP A 174 4.17 1.89 10.29
C ASP A 174 5.01 1.04 9.35
N ILE A 175 4.54 -0.17 9.05
CA ILE A 175 5.22 -1.11 8.18
C ILE A 175 4.20 -1.84 7.30
N ASN A 176 4.55 -2.03 6.02
CA ASN A 176 3.84 -2.94 5.13
C ASN A 176 4.60 -4.27 5.01
N GLY A 177 3.97 -5.29 4.44
CA GLY A 177 4.54 -6.63 4.36
C GLY A 177 5.80 -6.72 3.52
N ASN A 178 5.90 -5.98 2.41
CA ASN A 178 7.10 -5.97 1.56
C ASN A 178 8.33 -5.44 2.31
N LYS A 179 8.14 -4.34 3.06
CA LYS A 179 9.21 -3.78 3.88
C LYS A 179 9.58 -4.70 5.05
N ALA A 180 8.58 -5.29 5.70
CA ALA A 180 8.81 -6.26 6.77
C ALA A 180 9.55 -7.50 6.26
N THR A 181 9.17 -8.03 5.07
CA THR A 181 9.87 -9.12 4.39
C THR A 181 11.33 -8.76 4.15
N ALA A 182 11.61 -7.57 3.58
CA ALA A 182 12.98 -7.13 3.34
C ALA A 182 13.81 -7.11 4.64
N TYR A 183 13.25 -6.61 5.74
CA TYR A 183 13.94 -6.57 7.02
C TYR A 183 14.14 -7.97 7.64
N GLY A 184 13.18 -8.89 7.47
CA GLY A 184 13.32 -10.28 7.90
C GLY A 184 14.45 -10.99 7.17
N LEU A 185 14.60 -10.77 5.85
CA LEU A 185 15.69 -11.29 5.04
C LEU A 185 17.05 -10.75 5.49
N ILE A 186 17.16 -9.44 5.73
CA ILE A 186 18.40 -8.80 6.24
C ILE A 186 18.76 -9.38 7.61
N ALA A 187 17.82 -9.46 8.54
CA ALA A 187 18.07 -9.99 9.88
C ALA A 187 18.51 -11.46 9.85
N ALA A 188 17.97 -12.27 8.94
CA ALA A 188 18.39 -13.65 8.77
C ALA A 188 19.82 -13.76 8.22
N ALA A 189 20.18 -12.93 7.22
CA ALA A 189 21.51 -12.88 6.66
C ALA A 189 22.56 -12.43 7.69
N GLU A 190 22.25 -11.38 8.45
CA GLU A 190 23.10 -10.89 9.53
C GLU A 190 23.30 -11.95 10.61
N LYS A 191 22.22 -12.63 11.03
CA LYS A 191 22.29 -13.70 12.03
C LYS A 191 23.12 -14.89 11.56
N ALA A 192 23.05 -15.22 10.26
CA ALA A 192 23.82 -16.31 9.65
C ALA A 192 25.27 -15.92 9.34
N GLY A 193 25.62 -14.65 9.38
CA GLY A 193 26.95 -14.15 8.97
C GLY A 193 27.18 -14.27 7.46
N LEU A 194 26.13 -14.20 6.64
CA LEU A 194 26.18 -14.37 5.19
C LEU A 194 25.84 -13.06 4.47
N GLU A 195 26.37 -12.88 3.26
CA GLU A 195 25.90 -11.84 2.36
C GLU A 195 24.48 -12.17 1.87
N LEU A 196 23.59 -11.18 1.84
CA LEU A 196 22.27 -11.31 1.27
C LEU A 196 22.31 -10.97 -0.22
N TYR A 197 21.94 -11.93 -1.06
CA TYR A 197 21.82 -11.74 -2.51
C TYR A 197 20.36 -11.81 -2.96
N LEU A 198 19.88 -10.76 -3.62
CA LEU A 198 18.59 -10.76 -4.31
C LEU A 198 18.80 -10.73 -5.82
N GLY A 199 18.41 -11.80 -6.51
CA GLY A 199 18.26 -11.85 -7.96
C GLY A 199 16.78 -11.74 -8.34
N SER A 200 16.38 -10.66 -9.01
CA SER A 200 14.96 -10.43 -9.28
C SER A 200 14.70 -9.66 -10.57
N TYR A 201 13.47 -9.78 -11.07
CA TYR A 201 12.90 -8.94 -12.11
C TYR A 201 11.71 -8.15 -11.54
N PRO A 202 11.59 -6.87 -11.87
CA PRO A 202 10.52 -6.03 -11.32
C PRO A 202 9.13 -6.51 -11.74
N ILE A 203 8.29 -6.77 -10.74
CA ILE A 203 6.89 -7.17 -10.94
C ILE A 203 6.02 -6.66 -9.78
N THR A 204 4.88 -6.04 -10.10
CA THR A 204 3.91 -5.62 -9.08
C THR A 204 3.22 -6.85 -8.46
N PRO A 205 3.10 -6.92 -7.09
CA PRO A 205 3.50 -5.93 -6.11
C PRO A 205 4.88 -6.20 -5.47
N ALA A 206 5.64 -7.18 -5.90
CA ALA A 206 6.89 -7.65 -5.29
C ALA A 206 8.07 -6.67 -5.40
N THR A 207 8.03 -5.72 -6.35
CA THR A 207 9.14 -4.78 -6.65
C THR A 207 9.56 -3.95 -5.44
N ASP A 208 8.66 -3.66 -4.51
CA ASP A 208 8.99 -2.85 -3.34
C ASP A 208 9.98 -3.54 -2.40
N ILE A 209 10.04 -4.88 -2.40
CA ILE A 209 11.08 -5.64 -1.67
C ILE A 209 12.46 -5.33 -2.27
N LEU A 210 12.58 -5.36 -3.61
CA LEU A 210 13.82 -5.00 -4.30
C LEU A 210 14.23 -3.56 -3.98
N HIS A 211 13.30 -2.62 -4.05
CA HIS A 211 13.56 -1.21 -3.75
C HIS A 211 13.99 -1.00 -2.29
N GLU A 212 13.41 -1.72 -1.36
CA GLU A 212 13.79 -1.61 0.05
C GLU A 212 15.18 -2.21 0.29
N LEU A 213 15.45 -3.42 -0.19
CA LEU A 213 16.76 -4.07 -0.05
C LEU A 213 17.89 -3.26 -0.68
N ALA A 214 17.65 -2.61 -1.82
CA ALA A 214 18.64 -1.78 -2.49
C ALA A 214 19.15 -0.59 -1.67
N LYS A 215 18.42 -0.17 -0.63
CA LYS A 215 18.82 0.91 0.30
C LYS A 215 19.86 0.45 1.34
N HIS A 216 19.99 -0.87 1.54
CA HIS A 216 20.75 -1.46 2.65
C HIS A 216 22.07 -2.10 2.22
N LYS A 217 22.75 -1.53 1.21
CA LYS A 217 24.05 -2.02 0.70
C LYS A 217 25.14 -2.08 1.78
N SER A 218 25.09 -1.15 2.74
CA SER A 218 26.04 -1.12 3.88
C SER A 218 25.92 -2.31 4.84
N LEU A 219 24.81 -3.07 4.75
CA LEU A 219 24.57 -4.29 5.53
C LEU A 219 24.88 -5.58 4.74
N GLY A 220 25.71 -5.50 3.71
CA GLY A 220 26.07 -6.68 2.88
C GLY A 220 24.97 -7.14 1.94
N VAL A 221 23.99 -6.26 1.63
CA VAL A 221 22.89 -6.59 0.70
C VAL A 221 23.33 -6.32 -0.74
N LYS A 222 23.28 -7.34 -1.57
CA LYS A 222 23.50 -7.29 -3.02
C LYS A 222 22.18 -7.48 -3.75
N THR A 223 21.77 -6.50 -4.56
CA THR A 223 20.57 -6.58 -5.39
C THR A 223 20.94 -6.55 -6.86
N VAL A 224 20.45 -7.53 -7.62
CA VAL A 224 20.65 -7.62 -9.06
C VAL A 224 19.28 -7.65 -9.73
N GLN A 225 19.03 -6.67 -10.58
CA GLN A 225 17.87 -6.65 -11.45
C GLN A 225 18.26 -7.31 -12.78
N CYS A 226 17.54 -8.37 -13.13
CA CYS A 226 17.76 -9.13 -14.35
C CYS A 226 16.74 -8.73 -15.44
N GLU A 227 16.94 -9.24 -16.66
CA GLU A 227 16.06 -8.98 -17.81
C GLU A 227 14.71 -9.69 -17.73
N ASP A 228 14.62 -10.81 -16.98
CA ASP A 228 13.39 -11.57 -16.76
C ASP A 228 13.43 -12.37 -15.45
N GLU A 229 12.35 -13.09 -15.16
CA GLU A 229 12.20 -13.91 -13.97
C GLU A 229 13.10 -15.14 -13.97
N ILE A 230 13.41 -15.70 -15.14
CA ILE A 230 14.28 -16.89 -15.30
C ILE A 230 15.69 -16.50 -14.89
N ALA A 231 16.23 -15.44 -15.50
CA ALA A 231 17.55 -14.91 -15.18
C ALA A 231 17.67 -14.49 -13.70
N GLY A 232 16.62 -13.85 -13.15
CA GLY A 232 16.58 -13.47 -11.75
C GLY A 232 16.69 -14.65 -10.80
N CYS A 233 15.97 -15.75 -11.06
CA CYS A 233 16.02 -16.96 -10.26
C CYS A 233 17.36 -17.72 -10.46
N ALA A 234 17.80 -17.87 -11.71
CA ALA A 234 19.05 -18.57 -12.02
C ALA A 234 20.28 -17.87 -11.39
N SER A 235 20.30 -16.54 -11.39
CA SER A 235 21.35 -15.77 -10.72
C SER A 235 21.37 -15.99 -9.20
N ALA A 236 20.18 -16.10 -8.58
CA ALA A 236 20.05 -16.43 -7.16
C ALA A 236 20.51 -17.87 -6.85
N VAL A 237 20.22 -18.84 -7.73
CA VAL A 237 20.76 -20.21 -7.62
C VAL A 237 22.29 -20.20 -7.66
N GLY A 238 22.89 -19.43 -8.57
CA GLY A 238 24.35 -19.26 -8.63
C GLY A 238 24.93 -18.62 -7.38
N ALA A 239 24.25 -17.62 -6.81
CA ALA A 239 24.65 -16.97 -5.57
C ALA A 239 24.55 -17.91 -4.35
N ALA A 240 23.52 -18.76 -4.28
CA ALA A 240 23.40 -19.80 -3.25
C ALA A 240 24.55 -20.82 -3.35
N PHE A 241 24.88 -21.25 -4.56
CA PHE A 241 26.02 -22.14 -4.82
C PHE A 241 27.36 -21.50 -4.39
N ALA A 242 27.49 -20.17 -4.52
CA ALA A 242 28.66 -19.42 -4.09
C ALA A 242 28.68 -19.11 -2.57
N GLY A 243 27.67 -19.55 -1.79
CA GLY A 243 27.62 -19.43 -0.33
C GLY A 243 26.93 -18.17 0.20
N ALA A 244 26.17 -17.45 -0.63
CA ALA A 244 25.35 -16.34 -0.16
C ALA A 244 23.97 -16.84 0.34
N LEU A 245 23.31 -16.09 1.22
CA LEU A 245 21.88 -16.26 1.44
C LEU A 245 21.15 -15.68 0.22
N ALA A 246 20.65 -16.56 -0.64
CA ALA A 246 20.06 -16.18 -1.90
C ALA A 246 18.55 -16.09 -1.84
N VAL A 247 18.01 -15.05 -2.48
CA VAL A 247 16.59 -14.75 -2.52
C VAL A 247 16.19 -14.36 -3.94
N THR A 248 15.00 -14.74 -4.36
CA THR A 248 14.35 -14.21 -5.54
C THR A 248 12.93 -13.79 -5.19
N THR A 249 12.48 -12.65 -5.73
CA THR A 249 11.11 -12.14 -5.48
C THR A 249 10.31 -12.12 -6.77
N THR A 250 9.02 -12.41 -6.67
CA THR A 250 8.12 -12.43 -7.82
C THR A 250 6.65 -12.37 -7.40
N SER A 251 5.75 -12.54 -8.35
CA SER A 251 4.32 -12.76 -8.20
C SER A 251 3.91 -14.00 -9.02
N GLY A 252 2.69 -14.47 -8.89
CA GLY A 252 2.21 -15.72 -9.48
C GLY A 252 2.68 -16.06 -10.89
N PRO A 253 2.55 -15.17 -11.90
CA PRO A 253 3.02 -15.48 -13.25
C PRO A 253 4.54 -15.73 -13.33
N GLY A 254 5.33 -15.02 -12.52
CA GLY A 254 6.77 -15.22 -12.51
C GLY A 254 7.20 -16.51 -11.80
N VAL A 255 6.40 -17.06 -10.87
CA VAL A 255 6.65 -18.38 -10.29
C VAL A 255 6.61 -19.47 -11.37
N CYS A 256 5.67 -19.37 -12.32
CA CYS A 256 5.62 -20.29 -13.47
C CYS A 256 6.92 -20.30 -14.26
N LEU A 257 7.51 -19.14 -14.51
CA LEU A 257 8.75 -19.00 -15.27
C LEU A 257 9.99 -19.49 -14.50
N LYS A 258 9.95 -19.47 -13.16
CA LYS A 258 11.05 -19.87 -12.28
C LYS A 258 11.09 -21.38 -12.00
N SER A 259 10.11 -22.16 -12.43
CA SER A 259 9.89 -23.55 -12.01
C SER A 259 11.13 -24.44 -12.25
N GLU A 260 11.81 -24.30 -13.39
CA GLU A 260 13.02 -25.07 -13.70
C GLU A 260 14.20 -24.71 -12.78
N ALA A 261 14.46 -23.41 -12.60
CA ALA A 261 15.53 -22.94 -11.72
C ALA A 261 15.28 -23.32 -10.25
N MET A 262 14.01 -23.32 -9.80
CA MET A 262 13.64 -23.83 -8.48
C MET A 262 13.94 -25.31 -8.33
N ASN A 263 13.67 -26.14 -9.36
CA ASN A 263 14.01 -27.55 -9.37
C ASN A 263 15.53 -27.79 -9.37
N LEU A 264 16.30 -26.95 -10.08
CA LEU A 264 17.75 -27.00 -10.02
C LEU A 264 18.26 -26.74 -8.60
N ALA A 265 17.65 -25.82 -7.86
CA ALA A 265 17.99 -25.59 -6.47
C ALA A 265 17.65 -26.81 -5.57
N VAL A 266 16.54 -27.50 -5.84
CA VAL A 266 16.18 -28.73 -5.09
C VAL A 266 17.21 -29.83 -5.34
N ILE A 267 17.53 -30.16 -6.60
CA ILE A 267 18.46 -31.22 -6.91
C ILE A 267 19.92 -30.89 -6.53
N GLY A 268 20.24 -29.60 -6.49
CA GLY A 268 21.54 -29.10 -6.05
C GLY A 268 21.69 -28.94 -4.54
N GLU A 269 20.60 -29.20 -3.76
CA GLU A 269 20.56 -28.99 -2.30
C GLU A 269 20.98 -27.56 -1.93
N LEU A 270 20.46 -26.54 -2.65
CA LEU A 270 20.85 -25.16 -2.50
C LEU A 270 19.83 -24.38 -1.67
N PRO A 271 20.26 -23.62 -0.64
CA PRO A 271 19.38 -22.76 0.13
C PRO A 271 18.94 -21.56 -0.72
N LEU A 272 17.67 -21.48 -1.04
CA LEU A 272 17.08 -20.40 -1.83
C LEU A 272 15.72 -20.00 -1.25
N VAL A 273 15.47 -18.72 -1.04
CA VAL A 273 14.14 -18.24 -0.67
C VAL A 273 13.44 -17.63 -1.88
N ILE A 274 12.27 -18.18 -2.21
CA ILE A 274 11.41 -17.68 -3.28
C ILE A 274 10.24 -16.94 -2.66
N VAL A 275 10.23 -15.61 -2.73
CA VAL A 275 9.12 -14.79 -2.23
C VAL A 275 8.10 -14.59 -3.34
N ASN A 276 6.92 -15.18 -3.20
CA ASN A 276 5.78 -14.96 -4.08
C ASN A 276 4.78 -14.01 -3.43
N VAL A 277 4.75 -12.77 -3.88
CA VAL A 277 3.73 -11.79 -3.50
C VAL A 277 2.54 -11.97 -4.43
N GLN A 278 1.56 -12.76 -4.01
CA GLN A 278 0.42 -13.19 -4.83
C GLN A 278 -0.43 -12.02 -5.30
N ARG A 279 -0.99 -12.13 -6.48
CA ARG A 279 -1.91 -11.17 -7.10
C ARG A 279 -2.97 -11.86 -7.93
N GLY A 280 -4.01 -11.13 -8.34
CA GLY A 280 -5.08 -11.67 -9.17
C GLY A 280 -4.58 -12.30 -10.46
N GLY A 281 -4.97 -13.55 -10.73
CA GLY A 281 -4.67 -14.35 -11.90
C GLY A 281 -5.89 -14.48 -12.83
N PRO A 282 -5.87 -15.41 -13.82
CA PRO A 282 -4.71 -16.19 -14.30
C PRO A 282 -3.80 -15.41 -15.26
N SER A 283 -2.67 -16.01 -15.68
CA SER A 283 -1.64 -15.42 -16.56
C SER A 283 -1.06 -14.14 -15.97
N THR A 284 -0.80 -13.11 -16.75
CA THR A 284 -0.33 -11.79 -16.26
C THR A 284 -1.28 -11.21 -15.23
N GLY A 285 -2.56 -11.53 -15.34
CA GLY A 285 -3.60 -11.25 -14.36
C GLY A 285 -3.86 -9.76 -14.11
N LEU A 286 -4.19 -9.47 -12.86
CA LEU A 286 -4.56 -8.13 -12.39
C LEU A 286 -3.53 -7.64 -11.35
N PRO A 287 -2.47 -6.93 -11.76
CA PRO A 287 -1.34 -6.60 -10.89
C PRO A 287 -1.65 -5.90 -9.58
N THR A 288 -2.76 -5.17 -9.53
CA THR A 288 -3.18 -4.37 -8.36
C THR A 288 -4.38 -4.98 -7.61
N LYS A 289 -4.73 -6.24 -7.91
CA LYS A 289 -5.81 -6.95 -7.23
C LYS A 289 -5.26 -8.05 -6.35
N SER A 290 -5.74 -8.06 -5.10
CA SER A 290 -5.35 -9.07 -4.11
C SER A 290 -6.03 -10.40 -4.41
N GLU A 291 -5.26 -11.47 -4.38
CA GLU A 291 -5.73 -12.84 -4.52
C GLU A 291 -4.72 -13.79 -3.85
N GLN A 292 -5.16 -14.97 -3.41
CA GLN A 292 -4.35 -15.99 -2.75
C GLN A 292 -4.63 -17.35 -3.39
N THR A 293 -4.25 -17.54 -4.66
CA THR A 293 -4.56 -18.75 -5.45
C THR A 293 -3.37 -19.59 -5.85
N ASP A 294 -2.15 -19.22 -5.40
CA ASP A 294 -0.91 -19.83 -5.86
C ASP A 294 -0.42 -20.99 -4.96
N LEU A 295 -1.16 -21.37 -3.91
CA LEU A 295 -0.72 -22.41 -2.97
C LEU A 295 -0.45 -23.75 -3.64
N LEU A 296 -1.34 -24.22 -4.49
CA LEU A 296 -1.15 -25.50 -5.19
C LEU A 296 -0.02 -25.44 -6.22
N GLN A 297 0.19 -24.28 -6.86
CA GLN A 297 1.34 -24.04 -7.70
C GLN A 297 2.65 -24.12 -6.90
N ALA A 298 2.69 -23.47 -5.72
CA ALA A 298 3.86 -23.50 -4.85
C ALA A 298 4.18 -24.91 -4.35
N LEU A 299 3.16 -25.72 -4.08
CA LEU A 299 3.33 -27.10 -3.61
C LEU A 299 3.68 -28.09 -4.73
N TYR A 300 2.98 -27.98 -5.88
CA TYR A 300 2.98 -29.04 -6.90
C TYR A 300 3.29 -28.57 -8.34
N GLY A 301 3.48 -27.29 -8.55
CA GLY A 301 3.60 -26.69 -9.89
C GLY A 301 4.96 -26.87 -10.58
N ARG A 302 5.64 -27.99 -10.37
CA ARG A 302 6.97 -28.29 -10.95
C ARG A 302 7.00 -29.70 -11.50
N ASN A 303 7.99 -29.97 -12.37
CA ASN A 303 8.21 -31.33 -12.90
C ASN A 303 9.04 -32.19 -11.91
N GLY A 304 8.82 -33.50 -11.96
CA GLY A 304 9.49 -34.46 -11.10
C GLY A 304 9.09 -34.39 -9.64
N GLU A 305 9.77 -35.16 -8.80
CA GLU A 305 9.63 -35.07 -7.34
C GLU A 305 10.48 -33.90 -6.84
N SER A 306 9.81 -32.83 -6.45
CA SER A 306 10.44 -31.58 -6.04
C SER A 306 9.71 -30.97 -4.82
N PRO A 307 9.75 -31.67 -3.67
CA PRO A 307 9.12 -31.14 -2.46
C PRO A 307 9.88 -29.91 -1.94
N MET A 308 9.15 -28.88 -1.57
CA MET A 308 9.71 -27.67 -0.95
C MET A 308 8.81 -27.21 0.19
N PRO A 309 9.38 -26.73 1.30
CA PRO A 309 8.61 -26.04 2.32
C PRO A 309 7.91 -24.81 1.76
N VAL A 310 6.65 -24.61 2.16
CA VAL A 310 5.86 -23.42 1.82
C VAL A 310 5.41 -22.76 3.10
N ILE A 311 5.74 -21.49 3.28
CA ILE A 311 5.35 -20.67 4.43
C ILE A 311 4.42 -19.57 3.92
N ALA A 312 3.31 -19.32 4.61
CA ALA A 312 2.42 -18.22 4.32
C ALA A 312 2.43 -17.17 5.43
N ALA A 313 2.63 -15.91 5.07
CA ALA A 313 2.52 -14.81 6.02
C ALA A 313 1.06 -14.40 6.23
N THR A 314 0.72 -14.01 7.45
CA THR A 314 -0.67 -13.72 7.88
C THR A 314 -0.95 -12.24 8.11
N SER A 315 0.09 -11.41 8.22
CA SER A 315 -0.04 -9.97 8.46
C SER A 315 1.24 -9.24 8.04
N PRO A 316 1.22 -7.90 7.87
CA PRO A 316 2.43 -7.14 7.57
C PRO A 316 3.57 -7.37 8.56
N THR A 317 3.30 -7.40 9.86
CA THR A 317 4.33 -7.67 10.87
C THR A 317 4.84 -9.10 10.82
N ASN A 318 3.95 -10.08 10.60
CA ASN A 318 4.32 -11.48 10.48
C ASN A 318 5.16 -11.78 9.22
N CYS A 319 5.13 -10.92 8.20
CA CYS A 319 6.03 -11.03 7.04
C CYS A 319 7.50 -11.01 7.44
N PHE A 320 7.88 -10.28 8.51
CA PHE A 320 9.24 -10.30 9.03
C PHE A 320 9.61 -11.70 9.56
N ASP A 321 8.79 -12.25 10.45
CA ASP A 321 9.05 -13.55 11.07
C ASP A 321 9.01 -14.68 10.03
N ALA A 322 8.07 -14.61 9.08
CA ALA A 322 7.94 -15.61 8.02
C ALA A 322 9.14 -15.58 7.06
N ALA A 323 9.66 -14.40 6.70
CA ALA A 323 10.86 -14.27 5.88
C ALA A 323 12.10 -14.79 6.62
N TYR A 324 12.26 -14.42 7.89
CA TYR A 324 13.35 -14.94 8.73
C TYR A 324 13.30 -16.46 8.84
N MET A 325 12.11 -17.03 9.09
CA MET A 325 11.90 -18.47 9.21
C MET A 325 12.17 -19.19 7.87
N ALA A 326 11.74 -18.62 6.74
CA ALA A 326 12.03 -19.16 5.41
C ALA A 326 13.55 -19.27 5.17
N CYS A 327 14.31 -18.24 5.51
CA CYS A 327 15.76 -18.25 5.42
C CYS A 327 16.40 -19.31 6.35
N LYS A 328 15.91 -19.38 7.59
CA LYS A 328 16.38 -20.36 8.57
C LYS A 328 16.19 -21.79 8.05
N ILE A 329 14.99 -22.13 7.60
CA ILE A 329 14.69 -23.46 7.05
C ILE A 329 15.56 -23.74 5.81
N ALA A 330 15.69 -22.78 4.90
CA ALA A 330 16.50 -22.95 3.69
C ALA A 330 17.95 -23.29 4.03
N LEU A 331 18.56 -22.58 5.00
CA LEU A 331 19.95 -22.79 5.41
C LEU A 331 20.14 -24.07 6.23
N GLU A 332 19.25 -24.37 7.18
CA GLU A 332 19.39 -25.56 8.06
C GLU A 332 19.14 -26.86 7.31
N HIS A 333 18.29 -26.83 6.27
CA HIS A 333 17.91 -28.04 5.52
C HIS A 333 18.46 -28.08 4.10
N MET A 334 19.25 -27.11 3.68
CA MET A 334 19.87 -27.02 2.36
C MET A 334 18.83 -27.25 1.25
N THR A 335 17.74 -26.48 1.28
CA THR A 335 16.60 -26.64 0.37
C THR A 335 16.00 -25.29 0.00
N PRO A 336 15.44 -25.12 -1.19
CA PRO A 336 14.65 -23.92 -1.48
C PRO A 336 13.35 -23.91 -0.66
N VAL A 337 12.92 -22.70 -0.29
CA VAL A 337 11.68 -22.45 0.49
C VAL A 337 10.86 -21.41 -0.23
N VAL A 338 9.55 -21.65 -0.37
CA VAL A 338 8.60 -20.67 -0.90
C VAL A 338 7.96 -19.89 0.26
N LEU A 339 8.06 -18.58 0.21
CA LEU A 339 7.33 -17.67 1.08
C LEU A 339 6.16 -17.06 0.30
N LEU A 340 4.94 -17.38 0.70
CA LEU A 340 3.72 -16.79 0.15
C LEU A 340 3.31 -15.56 0.98
N THR A 341 3.24 -14.44 0.32
CA THR A 341 2.55 -13.23 0.77
C THR A 341 1.51 -12.84 -0.28
N ASP A 342 0.90 -11.70 -0.19
CA ASP A 342 -0.05 -11.21 -1.20
C ASP A 342 -0.13 -9.68 -1.24
N ALA A 343 -0.79 -9.16 -2.26
CA ALA A 343 -0.97 -7.73 -2.47
C ALA A 343 -1.80 -7.02 -1.38
N PHE A 344 -2.42 -7.75 -0.46
CA PHE A 344 -3.17 -7.17 0.65
C PHE A 344 -2.27 -6.81 1.84
N VAL A 345 -1.28 -7.65 2.13
CA VAL A 345 -0.31 -7.40 3.22
C VAL A 345 0.95 -6.66 2.76
N ALA A 346 1.21 -6.63 1.43
CA ALA A 346 2.39 -6.04 0.78
C ALA A 346 2.55 -4.52 0.97
#